data_fda546a76bf10020a1cd2a4831fc9aae
#
_entry.id   fda546a76bf10020a1cd2a4831fc9aae
#
_cell.length_a   1.000
_cell.length_b   1.000
_cell.length_c   1.000
_cell.angle_alpha   90.00
_cell.angle_beta   90.00
_cell.angle_gamma   90.00
#
_symmetry.space_group_name_H-M   'P 1'
#
loop_
_entity.id
_entity.type
_entity.pdbx_description
1 polymer ?
#
loop_
_entity_poly.entity_id
_entity_poly.type
_entity_poly.pdbx_seq_one_letter_code
_entity_poly.pdbx_strand_id
1 'polypeptide(L)'
;GVRLVGSEMCIRDSIRAVNARDVKILGRGEVHPEGRGAGISIINSRNIYVEGLITTQCPTGGSDSVTIRNVKAVSSYGWGDGMNVFASNNVLFDGVFCRNSDDCTTVYATRMGFHGGCRNVTMQNSTLWADVAHPIFIGLHGDVDRNEVMENLTYRNIDILDHREMQVDYQGCLAINAGDNNLVRNVRFENIRIENFRQGQLVNLRIFYNKKYCKAPGRGIENVLFKDITYN
;
A
#
# COMPACT_ATOMS: atom_id res chain seq x y z
N GLY A 1 15.24 -11.43 -18.62
CA GLY A 1 14.73 -11.45 -17.25
C GLY A 1 15.86 -11.69 -16.25
N VAL A 2 15.95 -10.86 -15.24
CA VAL A 2 16.89 -11.08 -14.13
C VAL A 2 16.25 -12.09 -13.18
N ARG A 3 16.86 -13.26 -13.06
CA ARG A 3 16.49 -14.28 -12.08
C ARG A 3 17.57 -14.30 -10.99
N LEU A 4 17.26 -13.84 -9.80
CA LEU A 4 18.07 -14.09 -8.63
C LEU A 4 17.72 -15.50 -8.12
N VAL A 5 18.62 -16.46 -8.29
CA VAL A 5 18.52 -17.81 -7.73
C VAL A 5 19.60 -17.92 -6.68
N GLY A 6 19.22 -17.87 -5.43
CA GLY A 6 20.09 -18.13 -4.30
C GLY A 6 19.30 -18.67 -3.14
N SER A 7 19.63 -19.85 -2.69
CA SER A 7 19.30 -20.30 -1.34
C SER A 7 20.13 -19.47 -0.37
N GLU A 8 19.49 -18.84 0.62
CA GLU A 8 20.13 -18.23 1.80
C GLU A 8 21.04 -17.01 1.58
N MET A 9 20.75 -16.13 0.63
CA MET A 9 21.46 -14.85 0.58
C MET A 9 20.65 -13.74 1.25
N CYS A 10 21.10 -13.29 2.40
CA CYS A 10 20.73 -12.01 2.99
C CYS A 10 21.39 -10.91 2.15
N ILE A 11 20.62 -10.25 1.28
CA ILE A 11 21.12 -9.09 0.53
C ILE A 11 21.00 -7.88 1.46
N ARG A 12 22.14 -7.32 1.88
CA ARG A 12 22.19 -6.11 2.71
C ARG A 12 22.04 -4.82 1.94
N ASP A 13 21.43 -4.87 0.78
CA ASP A 13 21.14 -3.74 -0.09
C ASP A 13 19.72 -3.87 -0.65
N SER A 14 19.30 -2.95 -1.49
CA SER A 14 17.98 -2.93 -2.08
C SER A 14 17.97 -3.45 -3.53
N ILE A 15 16.85 -4.08 -3.92
CA ILE A 15 16.56 -4.39 -5.32
C ILE A 15 15.67 -3.29 -5.88
N ARG A 16 16.11 -2.64 -6.94
CA ARG A 16 15.38 -1.53 -7.56
C ARG A 16 15.13 -1.80 -9.04
N ALA A 17 13.86 -1.92 -9.43
CA ALA A 17 13.45 -1.86 -10.81
C ALA A 17 13.13 -0.40 -11.17
N VAL A 18 14.01 0.26 -11.90
CA VAL A 18 13.88 1.69 -12.27
C VAL A 18 13.86 1.83 -13.77
N ASN A 19 12.82 2.48 -14.34
CA ASN A 19 12.62 2.62 -15.78
C ASN A 19 12.71 1.26 -16.51
N ALA A 20 12.31 0.19 -15.83
CA ALA A 20 12.44 -1.18 -16.28
C ALA A 20 11.16 -1.68 -16.96
N ARG A 21 11.30 -2.67 -17.83
CA ARG A 21 10.19 -3.34 -18.51
C ARG A 21 10.40 -4.85 -18.56
N ASP A 22 9.32 -5.61 -18.38
CA ASP A 22 9.31 -7.07 -18.53
C ASP A 22 10.31 -7.77 -17.58
N VAL A 23 10.34 -7.38 -16.30
CA VAL A 23 11.27 -7.90 -15.29
C VAL A 23 10.56 -8.81 -14.31
N LYS A 24 11.19 -9.94 -13.98
CA LYS A 24 10.79 -10.83 -12.89
C LYS A 24 11.88 -10.83 -11.81
N ILE A 25 11.46 -10.60 -10.57
CA ILE A 25 12.30 -10.68 -9.36
C ILE A 25 11.77 -11.84 -8.53
N LEU A 26 12.50 -12.93 -8.50
CA LEU A 26 12.06 -14.19 -7.90
C LEU A 26 13.05 -14.65 -6.85
N GLY A 27 12.58 -15.15 -5.71
CA GLY A 27 13.46 -15.68 -4.68
C GLY A 27 12.70 -16.17 -3.45
N ARG A 28 13.45 -16.68 -2.47
CA ARG A 28 12.93 -17.09 -1.15
C ARG A 28 13.74 -16.47 0.01
N GLY A 29 14.70 -15.63 -0.33
CA GLY A 29 15.57 -14.96 0.63
C GLY A 29 15.00 -13.64 1.12
N GLU A 30 15.77 -12.97 1.95
CA GLU A 30 15.49 -11.66 2.48
C GLU A 30 16.29 -10.59 1.75
N VAL A 31 15.63 -9.46 1.47
CA VAL A 31 16.26 -8.24 0.95
C VAL A 31 16.08 -7.16 2.00
N HIS A 32 17.15 -6.85 2.70
CA HIS A 32 17.15 -5.91 3.82
C HIS A 32 18.13 -4.77 3.55
N PRO A 33 17.67 -3.52 3.37
CA PRO A 33 18.55 -2.38 3.16
C PRO A 33 19.35 -2.07 4.43
N GLU A 34 20.53 -1.52 4.27
CA GLU A 34 21.26 -0.95 5.40
C GLU A 34 20.53 0.31 5.89
N GLY A 35 20.00 0.27 7.10
CA GLY A 35 19.22 1.36 7.68
C GLY A 35 17.76 1.39 7.27
N ARG A 36 17.19 2.59 7.19
CA ARG A 36 15.78 2.80 6.82
C ARG A 36 15.62 2.79 5.30
N GLY A 37 14.59 2.15 4.82
CA GLY A 37 14.25 2.19 3.40
C GLY A 37 13.55 0.93 2.91
N ALA A 38 13.27 0.93 1.63
CA ALA A 38 12.63 -0.19 0.94
C ALA A 38 13.69 -1.20 0.48
N GLY A 39 13.54 -2.45 0.85
CA GLY A 39 14.40 -3.50 0.31
C GLY A 39 14.09 -3.78 -1.15
N ILE A 40 12.83 -3.62 -1.57
CA ILE A 40 12.44 -3.74 -2.98
C ILE A 40 11.71 -2.45 -3.40
N SER A 41 12.04 -1.88 -4.56
CA SER A 41 11.35 -0.70 -5.11
C SER A 41 11.08 -0.85 -6.59
N ILE A 42 9.86 -0.47 -7.02
CA ILE A 42 9.44 -0.49 -8.42
C ILE A 42 9.12 0.95 -8.83
N ILE A 43 9.93 1.53 -9.72
CA ILE A 43 9.93 2.95 -10.03
C ILE A 43 9.84 3.16 -11.53
N ASN A 44 8.82 3.91 -12.01
CA ASN A 44 8.63 4.26 -13.42
C ASN A 44 8.76 3.05 -14.35
N SER A 45 8.20 1.91 -13.95
CA SER A 45 8.44 0.61 -14.59
C SER A 45 7.15 -0.02 -15.10
N ARG A 46 7.27 -0.98 -16.00
CA ARG A 46 6.12 -1.65 -16.59
C ARG A 46 6.31 -3.15 -16.71
N ASN A 47 5.22 -3.92 -16.47
CA ASN A 47 5.21 -5.38 -16.52
C ASN A 47 6.28 -5.99 -15.60
N ILE A 48 6.15 -5.70 -14.30
CA ILE A 48 7.06 -6.17 -13.26
C ILE A 48 6.37 -7.25 -12.43
N TYR A 49 7.07 -8.34 -12.19
CA TYR A 49 6.62 -9.45 -11.36
C TYR A 49 7.62 -9.73 -10.24
N VAL A 50 7.15 -9.68 -9.00
CA VAL A 50 7.95 -9.97 -7.79
C VAL A 50 7.34 -11.13 -7.04
N GLU A 51 8.11 -12.15 -6.65
CA GLU A 51 7.57 -13.30 -5.90
C GLU A 51 8.54 -13.87 -4.87
N GLY A 52 7.98 -14.22 -3.70
CA GLY A 52 8.55 -15.14 -2.72
C GLY A 52 9.54 -14.52 -1.74
N LEU A 53 9.84 -13.25 -1.84
CA LEU A 53 10.87 -12.56 -1.05
C LEU A 53 10.33 -12.02 0.28
N ILE A 54 11.24 -11.85 1.23
CA ILE A 54 11.02 -11.08 2.46
C ILE A 54 11.73 -9.73 2.29
N THR A 55 11.08 -8.63 2.68
CA THR A 55 11.63 -7.29 2.55
C THR A 55 11.12 -6.38 3.68
N THR A 56 11.68 -5.21 3.81
CA THR A 56 11.16 -4.19 4.76
C THR A 56 9.96 -3.46 4.20
N GLN A 57 10.08 -2.94 2.98
CA GLN A 57 9.04 -2.22 2.24
C GLN A 57 9.13 -2.60 0.76
N CYS A 58 8.02 -2.49 0.04
CA CYS A 58 7.96 -2.72 -1.41
C CYS A 58 7.09 -1.68 -2.12
N PRO A 59 7.52 -0.41 -2.18
CA PRO A 59 6.77 0.64 -2.86
C PRO A 59 6.78 0.49 -4.38
N THR A 60 5.64 0.86 -4.97
CA THR A 60 5.42 0.95 -6.42
C THR A 60 5.05 2.38 -6.78
N GLY A 61 5.89 3.07 -7.55
CA GLY A 61 5.67 4.46 -7.92
C GLY A 61 5.79 4.72 -9.42
N GLY A 62 4.85 5.48 -10.00
CA GLY A 62 4.85 5.86 -11.42
C GLY A 62 4.81 4.68 -12.39
N SER A 63 4.28 3.54 -11.97
CA SER A 63 4.44 2.26 -12.67
C SER A 63 3.11 1.69 -13.15
N ASP A 64 3.18 0.74 -14.07
CA ASP A 64 2.01 0.09 -14.67
C ASP A 64 2.22 -1.43 -14.81
N SER A 65 1.14 -2.20 -14.58
CA SER A 65 1.17 -3.67 -14.73
C SER A 65 2.20 -4.32 -13.79
N VAL A 66 2.01 -4.14 -12.48
CA VAL A 66 2.89 -4.69 -11.45
C VAL A 66 2.17 -5.79 -10.68
N THR A 67 2.81 -6.94 -10.52
CA THR A 67 2.33 -8.04 -9.67
C THR A 67 3.34 -8.36 -8.59
N ILE A 68 2.89 -8.33 -7.34
CA ILE A 68 3.68 -8.70 -6.17
C ILE A 68 2.98 -9.86 -5.47
N ARG A 69 3.62 -11.03 -5.46
CA ARG A 69 3.02 -12.27 -4.99
C ARG A 69 3.86 -12.95 -3.92
N ASN A 70 3.20 -13.47 -2.87
CA ASN A 70 3.88 -14.18 -1.77
C ASN A 70 5.08 -13.42 -1.20
N VAL A 71 5.03 -12.09 -1.15
CA VAL A 71 6.06 -11.23 -0.56
C VAL A 71 5.67 -10.90 0.86
N LYS A 72 6.65 -10.88 1.76
CA LYS A 72 6.46 -10.44 3.14
C LYS A 72 7.17 -9.10 3.35
N ALA A 73 6.43 -8.09 3.77
CA ALA A 73 6.98 -6.79 4.16
C ALA A 73 6.97 -6.67 5.67
N VAL A 74 8.16 -6.60 6.29
CA VAL A 74 8.31 -6.54 7.74
C VAL A 74 9.25 -5.40 8.11
N SER A 75 8.73 -4.40 8.83
CA SER A 75 9.51 -3.25 9.28
C SER A 75 9.25 -2.95 10.74
N SER A 76 10.28 -2.50 11.46
CA SER A 76 10.24 -2.18 12.89
C SER A 76 10.74 -0.78 13.24
N TYR A 77 11.05 0.04 12.25
CA TYR A 77 11.54 1.41 12.43
C TYR A 77 10.48 2.44 12.05
N GLY A 78 10.54 3.65 12.58
CA GLY A 78 9.57 4.73 12.28
C GLY A 78 9.47 5.03 10.77
N TRP A 79 8.25 5.22 10.27
CA TRP A 79 7.88 5.36 8.85
C TRP A 79 8.22 4.11 8.03
N GLY A 80 8.04 2.95 8.63
CA GLY A 80 8.28 1.66 8.01
C GLY A 80 7.01 1.11 7.39
N ASP A 81 6.54 1.74 6.30
CA ASP A 81 5.37 1.29 5.55
C ASP A 81 5.62 -0.06 4.86
N GLY A 82 4.57 -0.68 4.36
CA GLY A 82 4.67 -1.96 3.64
C GLY A 82 4.59 -1.82 2.13
N MET A 83 3.39 -2.02 1.60
CA MET A 83 3.09 -2.06 0.16
C MET A 83 2.44 -0.75 -0.28
N ASN A 84 3.24 0.24 -0.64
CA ASN A 84 2.76 1.54 -1.06
C ASN A 84 2.59 1.64 -2.58
N VAL A 85 1.53 2.31 -3.01
CA VAL A 85 1.26 2.62 -4.42
C VAL A 85 1.17 4.13 -4.59
N PHE A 86 2.03 4.69 -5.45
CA PHE A 86 2.07 6.12 -5.77
C PHE A 86 1.86 6.31 -7.27
N ALA A 87 0.83 7.04 -7.68
CA ALA A 87 0.59 7.40 -9.08
C ALA A 87 0.79 6.22 -10.06
N SER A 88 0.25 5.04 -9.73
CA SER A 88 0.49 3.80 -10.49
C SER A 88 -0.82 3.10 -10.86
N ASN A 89 -0.79 2.31 -11.93
CA ASN A 89 -1.97 1.62 -12.44
C ASN A 89 -1.75 0.11 -12.57
N ASN A 90 -2.85 -0.66 -12.53
CA ASN A 90 -2.83 -2.11 -12.75
C ASN A 90 -1.85 -2.83 -11.81
N VAL A 91 -2.00 -2.59 -10.49
CA VAL A 91 -1.15 -3.18 -9.45
C VAL A 91 -1.91 -4.30 -8.74
N LEU A 92 -1.29 -5.47 -8.65
CA LEU A 92 -1.82 -6.62 -7.94
C LEU A 92 -0.87 -7.05 -6.81
N PHE A 93 -1.40 -7.06 -5.59
CA PHE A 93 -0.81 -7.74 -4.44
C PHE A 93 -1.60 -9.03 -4.18
N ASP A 94 -0.94 -10.18 -4.20
CA ASP A 94 -1.60 -11.49 -4.01
C ASP A 94 -0.81 -12.36 -3.02
N GLY A 95 -1.45 -12.75 -1.93
CA GLY A 95 -0.84 -13.57 -0.90
C GLY A 95 0.31 -12.88 -0.15
N VAL A 96 0.26 -11.56 0.03
CA VAL A 96 1.28 -10.83 0.76
C VAL A 96 1.03 -10.86 2.28
N PHE A 97 2.10 -10.77 3.04
CA PHE A 97 2.06 -10.56 4.47
C PHE A 97 2.74 -9.24 4.81
N CYS A 98 2.05 -8.39 5.54
CA CYS A 98 2.60 -7.11 6.00
C CYS A 98 2.56 -7.04 7.52
N ARG A 99 3.71 -6.80 8.16
CA ARG A 99 3.79 -6.37 9.55
C ARG A 99 4.67 -5.13 9.63
N ASN A 100 4.02 -3.99 9.78
CA ASN A 100 4.68 -2.72 9.59
C ASN A 100 4.52 -1.79 10.79
N SER A 101 5.53 -0.98 11.02
CA SER A 101 5.57 0.06 12.06
C SER A 101 5.01 1.41 11.58
N ASP A 102 4.40 1.42 10.41
CA ASP A 102 3.56 2.46 9.83
C ASP A 102 2.53 1.75 8.92
N ASP A 103 1.94 2.40 7.91
CA ASP A 103 0.88 1.82 7.09
C ASP A 103 1.29 0.50 6.40
N CYS A 104 0.50 -0.55 6.52
CA CYS A 104 0.77 -1.80 5.80
C CYS A 104 0.61 -1.65 4.29
N THR A 105 -0.42 -0.92 3.85
CA THR A 105 -0.62 -0.60 2.43
C THR A 105 -1.26 0.77 2.26
N THR A 106 -0.73 1.53 1.31
CA THR A 106 -1.28 2.84 0.94
C THR A 106 -1.53 2.95 -0.55
N VAL A 107 -2.54 3.72 -0.93
CA VAL A 107 -2.75 4.17 -2.31
C VAL A 107 -2.83 5.69 -2.30
N TYR A 108 -1.82 6.34 -2.86
CA TYR A 108 -1.73 7.79 -2.99
C TYR A 108 -1.66 8.21 -4.45
N ALA A 109 -2.23 9.34 -4.77
CA ALA A 109 -2.03 10.01 -6.04
C ALA A 109 -0.61 10.63 -6.11
N THR A 110 -0.45 11.86 -6.53
CA THR A 110 0.87 12.51 -6.54
C THR A 110 1.54 12.48 -5.17
N ARG A 111 2.65 11.77 -5.07
CA ARG A 111 3.46 11.64 -3.85
C ARG A 111 4.89 11.23 -4.18
N MET A 112 5.88 11.63 -3.37
CA MET A 112 7.29 11.20 -3.45
C MET A 112 7.94 11.42 -4.83
N GLY A 113 7.51 12.45 -5.58
CA GLY A 113 8.01 12.73 -6.93
C GLY A 113 7.32 11.97 -8.05
N PHE A 114 6.34 11.11 -7.74
CA PHE A 114 5.45 10.48 -8.73
C PHE A 114 4.21 11.33 -8.89
N HIS A 115 3.69 11.44 -10.12
CA HIS A 115 2.60 12.35 -10.47
C HIS A 115 1.47 11.63 -11.18
N GLY A 116 0.22 11.84 -10.74
CA GLY A 116 -0.99 11.29 -11.32
C GLY A 116 -1.86 10.56 -10.32
N GLY A 117 -3.01 10.07 -10.79
CA GLY A 117 -3.91 9.22 -9.99
C GLY A 117 -3.46 7.77 -9.93
N CYS A 118 -4.29 6.93 -9.29
CA CYS A 118 -4.12 5.48 -9.27
C CYS A 118 -5.37 4.80 -9.84
N ARG A 119 -5.17 3.71 -10.58
CA ARG A 119 -6.28 2.95 -11.15
C ARG A 119 -6.02 1.45 -11.13
N ASN A 120 -7.09 0.66 -10.87
CA ASN A 120 -7.05 -0.79 -10.90
C ASN A 120 -5.98 -1.35 -9.94
N VAL A 121 -6.08 -1.02 -8.66
CA VAL A 121 -5.21 -1.59 -7.62
C VAL A 121 -6.01 -2.66 -6.89
N THR A 122 -5.45 -3.87 -6.82
CA THR A 122 -6.06 -4.99 -6.11
C THR A 122 -5.10 -5.56 -5.09
N MET A 123 -5.58 -5.75 -3.86
CA MET A 123 -4.93 -6.58 -2.85
C MET A 123 -5.85 -7.75 -2.49
N GLN A 124 -5.30 -8.96 -2.51
CA GLN A 124 -6.10 -10.16 -2.22
C GLN A 124 -5.32 -11.23 -1.48
N ASN A 125 -6.04 -12.13 -0.79
CA ASN A 125 -5.48 -13.31 -0.13
C ASN A 125 -4.33 -12.97 0.82
N SER A 126 -4.45 -11.89 1.57
CA SER A 126 -3.32 -11.26 2.27
C SER A 126 -3.59 -11.11 3.76
N THR A 127 -2.51 -10.96 4.53
CA THR A 127 -2.60 -10.76 5.97
C THR A 127 -1.86 -9.49 6.35
N LEU A 128 -2.52 -8.61 7.12
CA LEU A 128 -2.01 -7.30 7.50
C LEU A 128 -1.96 -7.16 9.02
N TRP A 129 -0.85 -6.64 9.52
CA TRP A 129 -0.63 -6.34 10.92
C TRP A 129 0.03 -4.96 11.05
N ALA A 130 -0.77 -3.94 11.33
CA ALA A 130 -0.26 -2.59 11.56
C ALA A 130 0.13 -2.43 13.03
N ASP A 131 1.43 -2.51 13.32
CA ASP A 131 1.94 -2.23 14.67
C ASP A 131 1.68 -0.75 15.07
N VAL A 132 1.71 0.14 14.06
CA VAL A 132 1.30 1.56 14.12
C VAL A 132 0.62 1.90 12.80
N ALA A 133 -0.26 2.91 12.81
CA ALA A 133 -1.03 3.42 11.68
C ALA A 133 -2.01 2.39 11.06
N HIS A 134 -2.13 2.28 9.74
CA HIS A 134 -3.26 1.63 9.10
C HIS A 134 -2.91 0.30 8.43
N PRO A 135 -3.78 -0.71 8.53
CA PRO A 135 -3.71 -1.87 7.64
C PRO A 135 -3.97 -1.49 6.18
N ILE A 136 -5.03 -0.72 5.92
CA ILE A 136 -5.40 -0.24 4.57
C ILE A 136 -5.69 1.24 4.62
N PHE A 137 -4.95 2.01 3.83
CA PHE A 137 -5.11 3.44 3.75
C PHE A 137 -5.16 3.95 2.31
N ILE A 138 -6.17 4.74 1.97
CA ILE A 138 -6.39 5.28 0.62
C ILE A 138 -6.61 6.78 0.71
N GLY A 139 -5.98 7.52 -0.19
CA GLY A 139 -6.19 8.94 -0.34
C GLY A 139 -5.12 9.80 0.31
N LEU A 140 -5.50 10.94 0.86
CA LEU A 140 -4.73 11.96 1.54
C LEU A 140 -3.86 12.80 0.60
N HIS A 141 -2.82 12.21 -0.02
CA HIS A 141 -1.84 12.94 -0.82
C HIS A 141 -2.19 13.00 -2.30
N GLY A 142 -1.97 14.17 -2.90
CA GLY A 142 -2.16 14.43 -4.30
C GLY A 142 -1.58 15.77 -4.76
N ASP A 143 -1.89 16.15 -5.98
CA ASP A 143 -1.59 17.47 -6.52
C ASP A 143 -2.88 18.31 -6.55
N VAL A 144 -2.93 19.33 -5.73
CA VAL A 144 -4.12 20.21 -5.57
C VAL A 144 -4.56 20.86 -6.87
N ASP A 145 -3.66 21.00 -7.85
CA ASP A 145 -3.93 21.66 -9.13
C ASP A 145 -4.36 20.68 -10.24
N ARG A 146 -4.32 19.35 -9.98
CA ARG A 146 -4.54 18.33 -11.01
C ARG A 146 -5.88 17.59 -10.95
N ASN A 147 -6.66 17.76 -9.90
CA ASN A 147 -7.93 17.03 -9.73
C ASN A 147 -7.78 15.51 -9.93
N GLU A 148 -6.81 14.89 -9.28
CA GLU A 148 -6.46 13.50 -9.47
C GLU A 148 -7.56 12.54 -8.99
N VAL A 149 -7.54 11.32 -9.54
CA VAL A 149 -8.54 10.29 -9.21
C VAL A 149 -7.83 9.00 -8.81
N MET A 150 -8.27 8.42 -7.71
CA MET A 150 -7.95 7.05 -7.32
C MET A 150 -9.21 6.21 -7.51
N GLU A 151 -9.17 5.23 -8.41
CA GLU A 151 -10.37 4.49 -8.79
C GLU A 151 -10.16 2.99 -9.05
N ASN A 152 -11.26 2.23 -8.91
CA ASN A 152 -11.27 0.78 -9.11
C ASN A 152 -10.27 0.09 -8.17
N LEU A 153 -10.41 0.31 -6.88
CA LEU A 153 -9.56 -0.25 -5.85
C LEU A 153 -10.28 -1.41 -5.18
N THR A 154 -9.67 -2.57 -5.11
CA THR A 154 -10.29 -3.78 -4.55
C THR A 154 -9.39 -4.41 -3.49
N TYR A 155 -9.95 -4.62 -2.32
CA TYR A 155 -9.37 -5.36 -1.21
C TYR A 155 -10.26 -6.55 -0.89
N ARG A 156 -9.78 -7.77 -1.10
CA ARG A 156 -10.61 -8.97 -0.90
C ARG A 156 -9.86 -10.13 -0.28
N ASN A 157 -10.57 -10.89 0.53
CA ASN A 157 -10.02 -12.05 1.24
C ASN A 157 -8.76 -11.67 2.05
N ILE A 158 -8.94 -10.77 3.03
CA ILE A 158 -7.85 -10.22 3.84
C ILE A 158 -8.10 -10.47 5.32
N ASP A 159 -7.07 -10.88 6.03
CA ASP A 159 -7.02 -10.93 7.48
C ASP A 159 -6.26 -9.71 8.02
N ILE A 160 -6.90 -8.94 8.88
CA ILE A 160 -6.29 -7.82 9.61
C ILE A 160 -6.13 -8.27 11.06
N LEU A 161 -4.88 -8.49 11.48
CA LEU A 161 -4.58 -9.02 12.82
C LEU A 161 -4.57 -7.94 13.89
N ASP A 162 -4.12 -6.72 13.55
CA ASP A 162 -4.10 -5.61 14.48
C ASP A 162 -4.05 -4.26 13.74
N HIS A 163 -4.54 -3.21 14.44
CA HIS A 163 -4.49 -1.82 14.03
C HIS A 163 -4.25 -0.94 15.23
N ARG A 164 -3.40 0.07 15.07
CA ARG A 164 -3.16 1.07 16.11
C ARG A 164 -2.85 2.43 15.50
N GLU A 165 -3.83 3.34 15.52
CA GLU A 165 -3.64 4.73 15.13
C GLU A 165 -4.02 5.67 16.27
N MET A 166 -3.07 6.48 16.72
CA MET A 166 -3.22 7.39 17.86
C MET A 166 -3.99 8.67 17.50
N GLN A 167 -3.97 9.07 16.24
CA GLN A 167 -4.58 10.32 15.76
C GLN A 167 -6.08 10.09 15.52
N VAL A 168 -6.93 10.57 16.43
CA VAL A 168 -8.37 10.29 16.48
C VAL A 168 -9.09 10.50 15.15
N ASP A 169 -8.81 11.59 14.47
CA ASP A 169 -9.46 11.90 13.19
C ASP A 169 -8.92 11.09 11.98
N TYR A 170 -7.90 10.28 12.20
CA TYR A 170 -7.16 9.54 11.21
C TYR A 170 -7.32 8.03 11.34
N GLN A 171 -7.93 7.57 12.42
CA GLN A 171 -8.14 6.16 12.74
C GLN A 171 -8.99 5.43 11.70
N GLY A 172 -8.68 4.18 11.42
CA GLY A 172 -9.47 3.28 10.59
C GLY A 172 -8.70 2.06 10.10
N CYS A 173 -9.22 0.86 10.36
CA CYS A 173 -8.68 -0.37 9.74
C CYS A 173 -8.85 -0.32 8.21
N LEU A 174 -10.02 0.16 7.76
CA LEU A 174 -10.38 0.37 6.37
C LEU A 174 -10.58 1.89 6.20
N ALA A 175 -9.52 2.60 5.82
CA ALA A 175 -9.52 4.05 5.81
C ALA A 175 -9.44 4.63 4.40
N ILE A 176 -10.35 5.56 4.09
CA ILE A 176 -10.31 6.42 2.92
C ILE A 176 -10.36 7.87 3.41
N ASN A 177 -9.26 8.58 3.28
CA ASN A 177 -9.18 9.99 3.64
C ASN A 177 -8.84 10.80 2.38
N ALA A 178 -9.84 11.31 1.68
CA ALA A 178 -9.63 12.12 0.49
C ALA A 178 -9.13 13.52 0.85
N GLY A 179 -7.91 13.84 0.44
CA GLY A 179 -7.25 15.14 0.59
C GLY A 179 -6.71 15.66 -0.74
N ASP A 180 -6.07 16.81 -0.73
CA ASP A 180 -5.36 17.41 -1.88
C ASP A 180 -6.14 17.38 -3.20
N ASN A 181 -7.42 17.75 -3.16
CA ASN A 181 -8.30 17.74 -4.34
C ASN A 181 -8.52 16.36 -5.00
N ASN A 182 -8.19 15.28 -4.33
CA ASN A 182 -8.40 13.94 -4.85
C ASN A 182 -9.88 13.55 -4.85
N LEU A 183 -10.27 12.77 -5.83
CA LEU A 183 -11.49 11.98 -5.84
C LEU A 183 -11.13 10.50 -5.67
N VAL A 184 -11.72 9.85 -4.68
CA VAL A 184 -11.60 8.39 -4.49
C VAL A 184 -12.92 7.75 -4.86
N ARG A 185 -12.92 6.77 -5.78
CA ARG A 185 -14.18 6.14 -6.19
C ARG A 185 -14.04 4.67 -6.60
N ASN A 186 -15.17 3.97 -6.60
CA ASN A 186 -15.25 2.55 -6.97
C ASN A 186 -14.30 1.71 -6.10
N VAL A 187 -14.45 1.79 -4.79
CA VAL A 187 -13.65 1.03 -3.83
C VAL A 187 -14.46 -0.15 -3.29
N ARG A 188 -13.86 -1.32 -3.23
CA ARG A 188 -14.49 -2.55 -2.76
C ARG A 188 -13.67 -3.18 -1.65
N PHE A 189 -14.30 -3.40 -0.51
CA PHE A 189 -13.79 -4.18 0.61
C PHE A 189 -14.67 -5.42 0.74
N GLU A 190 -14.12 -6.61 0.44
CA GLU A 190 -14.89 -7.85 0.36
C GLU A 190 -14.21 -8.99 1.11
N ASN A 191 -14.97 -9.70 1.94
CA ASN A 191 -14.48 -10.84 2.74
C ASN A 191 -13.22 -10.45 3.54
N ILE A 192 -13.37 -9.49 4.44
CA ILE A 192 -12.29 -9.02 5.32
C ILE A 192 -12.62 -9.40 6.75
N ARG A 193 -11.66 -10.05 7.39
CA ARG A 193 -11.74 -10.48 8.79
C ARG A 193 -10.79 -9.63 9.61
N ILE A 194 -11.31 -8.96 10.64
CA ILE A 194 -10.54 -8.08 11.53
C ILE A 194 -10.57 -8.72 12.90
N GLU A 195 -9.39 -9.09 13.41
CA GLU A 195 -9.26 -9.74 14.71
C GLU A 195 -9.21 -8.73 15.86
N ASN A 196 -8.45 -7.65 15.70
CA ASN A 196 -8.28 -6.67 16.74
C ASN A 196 -7.91 -5.29 16.19
N PHE A 197 -8.18 -4.25 17.00
CA PHE A 197 -7.50 -2.95 16.91
C PHE A 197 -7.30 -2.39 18.32
N ARG A 198 -6.05 -2.22 18.72
CA ARG A 198 -5.67 -1.73 20.04
C ARG A 198 -6.11 -0.28 20.29
N GLN A 199 -6.10 0.53 19.23
CA GLN A 199 -6.56 1.91 19.26
C GLN A 199 -6.93 2.34 17.84
N GLY A 200 -8.19 2.64 17.60
CA GLY A 200 -8.65 2.95 16.27
C GLY A 200 -10.16 2.79 16.12
N GLN A 201 -10.57 2.62 14.89
CA GLN A 201 -11.96 2.32 14.51
C GLN A 201 -11.97 1.40 13.28
N LEU A 202 -13.12 0.76 13.05
CA LEU A 202 -13.27 -0.20 11.97
C LEU A 202 -13.14 0.46 10.60
N VAL A 203 -13.89 1.52 10.37
CA VAL A 203 -13.98 2.21 9.07
C VAL A 203 -13.81 3.72 9.25
N ASN A 204 -13.08 4.36 8.37
CA ASN A 204 -12.98 5.81 8.28
C ASN A 204 -13.14 6.27 6.83
N LEU A 205 -14.26 6.90 6.51
CA LEU A 205 -14.50 7.56 5.22
C LEU A 205 -14.60 9.05 5.47
N ARG A 206 -13.61 9.81 5.04
CA ARG A 206 -13.54 11.23 5.36
C ARG A 206 -13.00 12.07 4.21
N ILE A 207 -13.65 13.18 3.92
CA ILE A 207 -13.00 14.28 3.20
C ILE A 207 -12.06 14.95 4.19
N PHE A 208 -10.76 14.82 3.96
CA PHE A 208 -9.74 15.14 4.93
C PHE A 208 -9.02 16.44 4.60
N TYR A 209 -8.87 17.29 5.61
CA TYR A 209 -8.00 18.45 5.54
C TYR A 209 -7.26 18.63 6.86
N ASN A 210 -5.98 18.44 6.81
CA ASN A 210 -5.07 18.68 7.93
C ASN A 210 -3.77 19.27 7.39
N LYS A 211 -3.42 20.47 7.84
CA LYS A 211 -2.22 21.21 7.37
C LYS A 211 -0.91 20.44 7.48
N LYS A 212 -0.86 19.41 8.35
CA LYS A 212 0.31 18.55 8.47
C LYS A 212 0.48 17.63 7.26
N TYR A 213 -0.62 17.22 6.63
CA TYR A 213 -0.62 16.15 5.63
C TYR A 213 -1.07 16.60 4.24
N CYS A 214 -1.98 17.56 4.15
CA CYS A 214 -2.57 18.00 2.88
C CYS A 214 -2.70 19.51 2.82
N LYS A 215 -2.70 20.03 1.59
CA LYS A 215 -2.83 21.46 1.29
C LYS A 215 -4.30 21.89 1.07
N ALA A 216 -5.15 20.94 0.70
CA ALA A 216 -6.58 21.14 0.45
C ALA A 216 -7.41 19.94 0.89
N PRO A 217 -8.73 20.07 1.13
CA PRO A 217 -9.61 18.93 1.26
C PRO A 217 -9.72 18.15 -0.05
N GLY A 218 -10.13 16.89 0.03
CA GLY A 218 -10.47 16.11 -1.15
C GLY A 218 -11.77 16.57 -1.81
N ARG A 219 -11.99 16.16 -3.06
CA ARG A 219 -13.22 16.44 -3.82
C ARG A 219 -14.38 15.51 -3.48
N GLY A 220 -14.09 14.28 -3.09
CA GLY A 220 -15.16 13.33 -2.79
C GLY A 220 -14.68 11.90 -2.54
N ILE A 221 -15.61 11.11 -2.04
CA ILE A 221 -15.53 9.65 -1.94
C ILE A 221 -16.83 9.10 -2.51
N GLU A 222 -16.76 8.27 -3.54
CA GLU A 222 -17.93 7.81 -4.28
C GLU A 222 -17.91 6.28 -4.46
N ASN A 223 -19.06 5.64 -4.43
CA ASN A 223 -19.27 4.24 -4.74
C ASN A 223 -18.30 3.31 -3.97
N VAL A 224 -18.46 3.27 -2.64
CA VAL A 224 -17.69 2.39 -1.75
C VAL A 224 -18.59 1.21 -1.33
N LEU A 225 -18.10 -0.01 -1.54
CA LEU A 225 -18.79 -1.23 -1.13
C LEU A 225 -18.04 -1.90 0.04
N PHE A 226 -18.76 -2.23 1.09
CA PHE A 226 -18.35 -3.15 2.14
C PHE A 226 -19.21 -4.39 2.06
N LYS A 227 -18.60 -5.55 1.90
CA LYS A 227 -19.30 -6.84 1.80
C LYS A 227 -18.55 -7.90 2.58
N ASP A 228 -19.30 -8.64 3.42
CA ASP A 228 -18.74 -9.74 4.23
C ASP A 228 -17.53 -9.26 5.09
N ILE A 229 -17.77 -8.21 5.88
CA ILE A 229 -16.77 -7.67 6.83
C ILE A 229 -17.10 -8.23 8.22
N THR A 230 -16.14 -8.91 8.83
CA THR A 230 -16.29 -9.44 10.20
C THR A 230 -15.28 -8.81 11.14
N TYR A 231 -15.72 -8.53 12.37
CA TYR A 231 -14.89 -8.09 13.49
C TYR A 231 -15.19 -8.99 14.69
N ASN A 232 -14.16 -9.59 15.27
CA ASN A 232 -14.27 -10.53 16.39
C ASN A 232 -14.16 -9.83 17.74
#